data_3be1d5e0ab9f496cbf2fe7adb205b75c
#
_entry.id   3be1d5e0ab9f496cbf2fe7adb205b75c
#
_cell.length_a   1.000
_cell.length_b   1.000
_cell.length_c   1.000
_cell.angle_alpha   90.00
_cell.angle_beta   90.00
_cell.angle_gamma   90.00
#
_symmetry.space_group_name_H-M   'P 1'
#
loop_
_entity.id
_entity.type
_entity.pdbx_description
1 polymer ?
#
loop_
_entity_poly.entity_id
_entity_poly.type
_entity_poly.pdbx_seq_one_letter_code
_entity_poly.pdbx_strand_id
1 'polypeptide(L)'
;VDRLHYLESRLRALGVAKTDNPTAIFAPPTVPLLSASHTTSERPILHWYLSFRSPYTGIVADRVKALADAYGAELRLRYVLPMVMRGMRVPRMKGFYIMSDTVREAERLGVPFGNMSDPVGRPVERGYAILHKAIELGKGCDFVRSFLSGVWAEGIDAGSDRGLKEITERAGLAWAEMQPLLGGDHWRAAAEANQAEMFSHGIWGVPSFRVGDTAIWGQDRLWVIEDALATEQDKTI
;
A
#
# COMPACT_ATOMS: atom_id res chain seq x y z
N VAL A 1 -5.78 -18.01 -7.22
CA VAL A 1 -4.70 -18.94 -7.54
C VAL A 1 -3.56 -18.77 -6.54
N ASP A 2 -3.35 -17.57 -6.04
CA ASP A 2 -2.15 -17.20 -5.28
C ASP A 2 -2.21 -17.55 -3.80
N ARG A 3 -3.24 -18.29 -3.35
CA ARG A 3 -3.44 -18.68 -1.94
C ARG A 3 -3.43 -20.20 -1.71
N LEU A 4 -2.91 -20.96 -2.68
CA LEU A 4 -2.78 -22.42 -2.54
C LEU A 4 -1.85 -22.78 -1.39
N HIS A 5 -0.79 -22.03 -1.15
CA HIS A 5 0.09 -22.17 0.00
C HIS A 5 -0.66 -22.09 1.35
N TYR A 6 -1.64 -21.16 1.44
CA TYR A 6 -2.47 -21.03 2.64
C TYR A 6 -3.38 -22.24 2.82
N LEU A 7 -4.04 -22.70 1.76
CA LEU A 7 -4.87 -23.90 1.80
C LEU A 7 -4.05 -25.12 2.20
N GLU A 8 -2.89 -25.31 1.60
CA GLU A 8 -1.99 -26.40 1.95
C GLU A 8 -1.60 -26.35 3.43
N SER A 9 -1.20 -25.20 3.93
CA SER A 9 -0.85 -25.00 5.34
C SER A 9 -2.01 -25.39 6.27
N ARG A 10 -3.24 -25.00 5.94
CA ARG A 10 -4.44 -25.35 6.72
C ARG A 10 -4.74 -26.83 6.67
N LEU A 11 -4.63 -27.49 5.51
CA LEU A 11 -4.84 -28.92 5.37
C LEU A 11 -3.80 -29.74 6.16
N ARG A 12 -2.55 -29.29 6.17
CA ARG A 12 -1.48 -29.89 6.98
C ARG A 12 -1.78 -29.74 8.48
N ALA A 13 -2.15 -28.57 8.93
CA ALA A 13 -2.50 -28.29 10.33
C ALA A 13 -3.71 -29.14 10.83
N LEU A 14 -4.63 -29.47 9.93
CA LEU A 14 -5.79 -30.33 10.22
C LEU A 14 -5.49 -31.84 10.11
N GLY A 15 -4.27 -32.22 9.73
CA GLY A 15 -3.88 -33.61 9.55
C GLY A 15 -4.55 -34.33 8.38
N VAL A 16 -5.17 -33.61 7.44
CA VAL A 16 -5.87 -34.19 6.28
C VAL A 16 -5.01 -34.19 5.00
N ALA A 17 -3.81 -33.61 5.03
CA ALA A 17 -2.88 -33.70 3.92
C ALA A 17 -2.33 -35.15 3.82
N LYS A 18 -2.62 -35.80 2.70
CA LYS A 18 -2.19 -37.20 2.43
C LYS A 18 -0.75 -37.25 1.86
N THR A 19 0.14 -36.41 2.35
CA THR A 19 1.52 -36.43 1.87
C THR A 19 2.48 -36.51 3.04
N ASP A 20 3.39 -37.43 2.97
CA ASP A 20 4.52 -37.57 3.92
C ASP A 20 5.66 -36.59 3.58
N ASN A 21 5.52 -35.83 2.50
CA ASN A 21 6.52 -34.83 2.12
C ASN A 21 6.50 -33.66 3.12
N PRO A 22 7.58 -33.42 3.88
CA PRO A 22 7.69 -32.32 4.82
C PRO A 22 7.75 -30.96 4.10
N THR A 23 8.13 -30.95 2.82
CA THR A 23 8.25 -29.71 2.04
C THR A 23 6.88 -29.27 1.52
N ALA A 24 6.58 -27.99 1.67
CA ALA A 24 5.37 -27.40 1.09
C ALA A 24 5.40 -27.51 -0.45
N ILE A 25 4.26 -27.88 -1.05
CA ILE A 25 4.10 -27.98 -2.51
C ILE A 25 3.93 -26.58 -3.11
N PHE A 26 3.23 -25.69 -2.40
CA PHE A 26 2.98 -24.32 -2.82
C PHE A 26 3.73 -23.35 -1.91
N ALA A 27 4.77 -22.70 -2.46
CA ALA A 27 5.48 -21.68 -1.73
C ALA A 27 4.62 -20.42 -1.52
N PRO A 28 4.73 -19.74 -0.36
CA PRO A 28 4.14 -18.41 -0.18
C PRO A 28 4.83 -17.39 -1.10
N PRO A 29 4.19 -16.25 -1.39
CA PRO A 29 4.82 -15.16 -2.11
C PRO A 29 6.15 -14.74 -1.46
N THR A 30 7.16 -14.50 -2.28
CA THR A 30 8.48 -14.06 -1.81
C THR A 30 8.37 -12.68 -1.15
N VAL A 31 9.04 -12.53 -0.02
CA VAL A 31 9.21 -11.24 0.65
C VAL A 31 10.58 -10.69 0.24
N PRO A 32 10.69 -9.39 -0.12
CA PRO A 32 11.97 -8.77 -0.45
C PRO A 32 13.02 -9.00 0.64
N LEU A 33 14.26 -9.31 0.24
CA LEU A 33 15.36 -9.61 1.17
C LEU A 33 16.00 -8.35 1.77
N LEU A 34 15.76 -7.17 1.15
CA LEU A 34 16.27 -5.86 1.60
C LEU A 34 17.79 -5.85 1.81
N SER A 35 18.54 -6.57 0.96
CA SER A 35 19.99 -6.79 1.11
C SER A 35 20.85 -5.78 0.35
N ALA A 36 20.26 -4.75 -0.26
CA ALA A 36 21.02 -3.81 -1.07
C ALA A 36 21.86 -2.86 -0.22
N SER A 37 23.09 -2.62 -0.70
CA SER A 37 23.92 -1.49 -0.29
C SER A 37 23.92 -0.44 -1.40
N HIS A 38 23.72 0.84 -1.04
CA HIS A 38 23.74 1.94 -2.00
C HIS A 38 25.12 2.09 -2.63
N THR A 39 25.20 1.93 -3.95
CA THR A 39 26.46 2.04 -4.69
C THR A 39 26.44 3.09 -5.79
N THR A 40 25.29 3.72 -6.06
CA THR A 40 25.10 4.63 -7.20
C THR A 40 24.86 6.08 -6.80
N SER A 41 25.30 7.02 -7.65
CA SER A 41 25.05 8.46 -7.48
C SER A 41 23.62 8.89 -7.88
N GLU A 42 22.95 8.11 -8.74
CA GLU A 42 21.57 8.36 -9.14
C GLU A 42 20.60 7.53 -8.29
N ARG A 43 19.60 8.21 -7.74
CA ARG A 43 18.56 7.57 -6.92
C ARG A 43 17.48 7.01 -7.82
N PRO A 44 17.23 5.67 -7.83
CA PRO A 44 16.12 5.12 -8.57
C PRO A 44 14.80 5.65 -8.04
N ILE A 45 13.78 5.71 -8.90
CA ILE A 45 12.46 6.20 -8.52
C ILE A 45 11.50 5.02 -8.37
N LEU A 46 10.96 4.86 -7.16
CA LEU A 46 9.89 3.91 -6.88
C LEU A 46 8.55 4.65 -6.81
N HIS A 47 7.72 4.48 -7.84
CA HIS A 47 6.34 4.97 -7.82
C HIS A 47 5.45 3.98 -7.07
N TRP A 48 4.70 4.49 -6.09
CA TRP A 48 3.71 3.72 -5.35
C TRP A 48 2.31 4.27 -5.59
N TYR A 49 1.52 3.58 -6.42
CA TYR A 49 0.10 3.88 -6.62
C TYR A 49 -0.70 3.30 -5.47
N LEU A 50 -1.40 4.16 -4.74
CA LEU A 50 -2.04 3.83 -3.48
C LEU A 50 -3.46 4.39 -3.36
N SER A 51 -4.26 3.77 -2.49
CA SER A 51 -5.55 4.33 -2.07
C SER A 51 -5.77 4.03 -0.59
N PHE A 52 -6.22 5.03 0.15
CA PHE A 52 -6.53 4.87 1.56
C PHE A 52 -7.61 3.83 1.85
N ARG A 53 -8.51 3.59 0.89
CA ARG A 53 -9.54 2.55 1.02
C ARG A 53 -9.08 1.17 0.55
N SER A 54 -7.85 0.98 0.20
CA SER A 54 -7.34 -0.35 -0.15
C SER A 54 -6.71 -1.02 1.08
N PRO A 55 -7.31 -2.10 1.62
CA PRO A 55 -6.71 -2.81 2.75
C PRO A 55 -5.36 -3.45 2.40
N TYR A 56 -5.18 -3.89 1.15
CA TYR A 56 -3.88 -4.35 0.66
C TYR A 56 -2.82 -3.23 0.65
N THR A 57 -3.24 -1.97 0.40
CA THR A 57 -2.35 -0.81 0.55
C THR A 57 -1.94 -0.64 2.02
N GLY A 58 -2.88 -0.89 2.94
CA GLY A 58 -2.61 -0.85 4.38
C GLY A 58 -1.49 -1.79 4.81
N ILE A 59 -1.61 -3.06 4.45
CA ILE A 59 -0.65 -4.09 4.90
C ILE A 59 0.70 -4.06 4.17
N VAL A 60 0.88 -3.26 3.13
CA VAL A 60 2.14 -3.16 2.38
C VAL A 60 2.96 -1.92 2.72
N ALA A 61 2.37 -0.93 3.38
CA ALA A 61 2.93 0.40 3.55
C ALA A 61 4.35 0.42 4.13
N ASP A 62 4.57 -0.31 5.22
CA ASP A 62 5.88 -0.37 5.86
C ASP A 62 6.91 -1.12 4.99
N ARG A 63 6.49 -2.17 4.29
CA ARG A 63 7.37 -2.93 3.38
C ARG A 63 7.83 -2.10 2.18
N VAL A 64 6.95 -1.28 1.61
CA VAL A 64 7.32 -0.37 0.51
C VAL A 64 8.32 0.67 0.97
N LYS A 65 8.09 1.25 2.15
CA LYS A 65 9.03 2.23 2.74
C LYS A 65 10.39 1.59 3.00
N ALA A 66 10.41 0.41 3.62
CA ALA A 66 11.65 -0.33 3.90
C ALA A 66 12.39 -0.69 2.60
N LEU A 67 11.67 -1.09 1.55
CA LEU A 67 12.25 -1.38 0.24
C LEU A 67 12.87 -0.12 -0.38
N ALA A 68 12.17 1.00 -0.37
CA ALA A 68 12.70 2.26 -0.89
C ALA A 68 13.98 2.68 -0.13
N ASP A 69 13.98 2.56 1.20
CA ASP A 69 15.14 2.91 2.04
C ASP A 69 16.33 1.99 1.75
N ALA A 70 16.10 0.68 1.66
CA ALA A 70 17.16 -0.31 1.40
C ALA A 70 17.88 -0.04 0.07
N TYR A 71 17.16 0.42 -0.94
CA TYR A 71 17.73 0.73 -2.26
C TYR A 71 18.00 2.23 -2.48
N GLY A 72 17.87 3.09 -1.45
CA GLY A 72 18.02 4.55 -1.57
C GLY A 72 17.08 5.18 -2.58
N ALA A 73 16.01 4.51 -2.90
CA ALA A 73 15.08 4.97 -3.91
C ALA A 73 14.29 6.19 -3.45
N GLU A 74 14.02 7.10 -4.37
CA GLU A 74 13.03 8.15 -4.16
C GLU A 74 11.63 7.53 -4.21
N LEU A 75 10.92 7.50 -3.09
CA LEU A 75 9.56 6.98 -3.03
C LEU A 75 8.55 8.05 -3.46
N ARG A 76 7.97 7.91 -4.65
CA ARG A 76 6.93 8.80 -5.18
C ARG A 76 5.54 8.25 -4.91
N LEU A 77 4.80 8.96 -4.05
CA LEU A 77 3.43 8.61 -3.69
C LEU A 77 2.45 9.05 -4.79
N ARG A 78 1.71 8.10 -5.35
CA ARG A 78 0.73 8.27 -6.42
C ARG A 78 -0.66 7.90 -5.91
N TYR A 79 -1.28 8.74 -5.08
CA TYR A 79 -2.60 8.46 -4.57
C TYR A 79 -3.67 8.58 -5.66
N VAL A 80 -4.62 7.64 -5.66
CA VAL A 80 -5.74 7.58 -6.62
C VAL A 80 -7.05 7.34 -5.88
N LEU A 81 -8.16 7.81 -6.43
CA LEU A 81 -9.47 7.58 -5.82
C LEU A 81 -9.80 6.08 -5.74
N PRO A 82 -10.45 5.62 -4.67
CA PRO A 82 -10.99 4.27 -4.56
C PRO A 82 -11.88 3.90 -5.74
N MET A 83 -11.86 2.64 -6.17
CA MET A 83 -12.65 2.15 -7.32
C MET A 83 -14.15 2.51 -7.20
N VAL A 84 -14.72 2.37 -6.01
CA VAL A 84 -16.13 2.70 -5.77
C VAL A 84 -16.43 4.19 -5.88
N MET A 85 -15.48 5.06 -5.57
CA MET A 85 -15.59 6.51 -5.73
C MET A 85 -15.39 6.96 -7.19
N ARG A 86 -14.92 6.05 -8.05
CA ARG A 86 -14.82 6.21 -9.51
C ARG A 86 -16.00 5.59 -10.27
N GLY A 87 -17.09 5.24 -9.56
CA GLY A 87 -18.27 4.62 -10.14
C GLY A 87 -18.15 3.12 -10.45
N MET A 88 -17.03 2.49 -10.11
CA MET A 88 -16.82 1.05 -10.34
C MET A 88 -17.52 0.23 -9.25
N ARG A 89 -18.41 -0.68 -9.65
CA ARG A 89 -19.08 -1.57 -8.72
C ARG A 89 -18.13 -2.66 -8.23
N VAL A 90 -18.04 -2.82 -6.91
CA VAL A 90 -17.37 -3.96 -6.26
C VAL A 90 -18.46 -4.89 -5.74
N PRO A 91 -18.66 -6.09 -6.33
CA PRO A 91 -19.64 -7.05 -5.83
C PRO A 91 -19.37 -7.40 -4.37
N ARG A 92 -20.42 -7.62 -3.56
CA ARG A 92 -20.29 -7.93 -2.13
C ARG A 92 -19.34 -9.11 -1.86
N MET A 93 -19.47 -10.18 -2.65
CA MET A 93 -18.58 -11.36 -2.54
C MET A 93 -17.11 -11.00 -2.77
N LYS A 94 -16.80 -10.11 -3.73
CA LYS A 94 -15.44 -9.62 -3.95
C LYS A 94 -14.95 -8.80 -2.75
N GLY A 95 -15.81 -7.98 -2.16
CA GLY A 95 -15.50 -7.24 -0.94
C GLY A 95 -15.14 -8.16 0.22
N PHE A 96 -15.96 -9.18 0.50
CA PHE A 96 -15.69 -10.19 1.52
C PHE A 96 -14.39 -10.95 1.26
N TYR A 97 -14.14 -11.34 0.00
CA TYR A 97 -12.90 -12.01 -0.37
C TYR A 97 -11.68 -11.12 -0.08
N ILE A 98 -11.71 -9.86 -0.50
CA ILE A 98 -10.61 -8.90 -0.27
C ILE A 98 -10.31 -8.80 1.24
N MET A 99 -11.34 -8.62 2.06
CA MET A 99 -11.16 -8.49 3.52
C MET A 99 -10.58 -9.76 4.13
N SER A 100 -11.17 -10.91 3.84
CA SER A 100 -10.70 -12.20 4.36
C SER A 100 -9.28 -12.53 3.89
N ASP A 101 -8.95 -12.20 2.66
CA ASP A 101 -7.62 -12.42 2.12
C ASP A 101 -6.59 -11.47 2.74
N THR A 102 -6.97 -10.20 2.96
CA THR A 102 -6.08 -9.25 3.64
C THR A 102 -5.77 -9.68 5.07
N VAL A 103 -6.76 -10.19 5.82
CA VAL A 103 -6.53 -10.75 7.16
C VAL A 103 -5.48 -11.86 7.11
N ARG A 104 -5.64 -12.84 6.21
CA ARG A 104 -4.68 -13.96 6.06
C ARG A 104 -3.27 -13.47 5.71
N GLU A 105 -3.17 -12.50 4.80
CA GLU A 105 -1.87 -11.95 4.41
C GLU A 105 -1.25 -11.10 5.53
N ALA A 106 -2.04 -10.33 6.26
CA ALA A 106 -1.59 -9.58 7.41
C ALA A 106 -1.03 -10.50 8.51
N GLU A 107 -1.76 -11.57 8.86
CA GLU A 107 -1.29 -12.61 9.80
C GLU A 107 0.04 -13.23 9.35
N ARG A 108 0.12 -13.63 8.07
CA ARG A 108 1.34 -14.23 7.51
C ARG A 108 2.55 -13.29 7.58
N LEU A 109 2.31 -11.99 7.41
CA LEU A 109 3.33 -10.95 7.37
C LEU A 109 3.61 -10.32 8.74
N GLY A 110 2.86 -10.69 9.78
CA GLY A 110 2.96 -10.08 11.11
C GLY A 110 2.55 -8.61 11.14
N VAL A 111 1.67 -8.18 10.21
CA VAL A 111 1.21 -6.79 10.12
C VAL A 111 -0.10 -6.62 10.88
N PRO A 112 -0.23 -5.64 11.79
CA PRO A 112 -1.49 -5.35 12.47
C PRO A 112 -2.60 -5.01 11.48
N PHE A 113 -3.76 -5.69 11.61
CA PHE A 113 -4.93 -5.48 10.76
C PHE A 113 -6.18 -6.05 11.44
N GLY A 114 -7.36 -5.44 11.21
CA GLY A 114 -8.64 -6.04 11.62
C GLY A 114 -9.52 -5.15 12.50
N ASN A 115 -8.97 -4.26 13.31
CA ASN A 115 -9.77 -3.20 13.94
C ASN A 115 -9.91 -2.05 12.93
N MET A 116 -11.07 -1.99 12.24
CA MET A 116 -11.22 -1.21 11.01
C MET A 116 -12.28 -0.14 11.10
N SER A 117 -11.96 1.03 10.52
CA SER A 117 -12.90 2.09 10.19
C SER A 117 -12.82 2.35 8.68
N ASP A 118 -13.78 1.83 7.87
CA ASP A 118 -13.76 1.96 6.39
C ASP A 118 -13.72 3.44 5.98
N PRO A 119 -12.64 3.92 5.36
CA PRO A 119 -12.49 5.35 5.05
C PRO A 119 -13.21 5.79 3.77
N VAL A 120 -14.22 5.07 3.28
CA VAL A 120 -14.92 5.39 2.03
C VAL A 120 -15.54 6.79 2.04
N GLY A 121 -15.42 7.52 0.93
CA GLY A 121 -16.03 8.85 0.75
C GLY A 121 -15.23 9.95 1.46
N ARG A 122 -15.93 10.72 2.30
CA ARG A 122 -15.37 11.88 3.00
C ARG A 122 -14.02 11.63 3.71
N PRO A 123 -13.79 10.52 4.43
CA PRO A 123 -12.49 10.24 5.05
C PRO A 123 -11.33 10.19 4.04
N VAL A 124 -11.54 9.57 2.87
CA VAL A 124 -10.53 9.55 1.79
C VAL A 124 -10.24 10.95 1.27
N GLU A 125 -11.28 11.73 0.98
CA GLU A 125 -11.13 13.10 0.44
C GLU A 125 -10.37 14.01 1.41
N ARG A 126 -10.74 13.97 2.70
CA ARG A 126 -10.05 14.68 3.77
C ARG A 126 -8.60 14.24 3.91
N GLY A 127 -8.36 12.92 3.87
CA GLY A 127 -7.03 12.35 3.91
C GLY A 127 -6.17 12.81 2.72
N TYR A 128 -6.74 12.88 1.50
CA TYR A 128 -5.99 13.35 0.33
C TYR A 128 -5.72 14.85 0.36
N ALA A 129 -6.61 15.65 0.92
CA ALA A 129 -6.37 17.07 1.12
C ALA A 129 -5.12 17.31 2.00
N ILE A 130 -4.95 16.53 3.06
CA ILE A 130 -3.75 16.58 3.91
C ILE A 130 -2.55 15.93 3.21
N LEU A 131 -2.72 14.76 2.59
CA LEU A 131 -1.63 14.02 1.93
C LEU A 131 -0.94 14.87 0.86
N HIS A 132 -1.71 15.61 0.06
CA HIS A 132 -1.15 16.50 -0.96
C HIS A 132 -0.16 17.47 -0.34
N LYS A 133 -0.54 18.13 0.75
CA LYS A 133 0.33 19.06 1.49
C LYS A 133 1.47 18.34 2.22
N ALA A 134 1.20 17.18 2.79
CA ALA A 134 2.21 16.36 3.45
C ALA A 134 3.35 15.96 2.50
N ILE A 135 3.05 15.66 1.23
CA ILE A 135 4.06 15.36 0.20
C ILE A 135 4.97 16.57 -0.01
N GLU A 136 4.41 17.76 -0.15
CA GLU A 136 5.19 19.01 -0.30
C GLU A 136 6.12 19.28 0.90
N LEU A 137 5.69 18.88 2.10
CA LEU A 137 6.44 19.01 3.35
C LEU A 137 7.43 17.87 3.61
N GLY A 138 7.56 16.90 2.68
CA GLY A 138 8.40 15.70 2.86
C GLY A 138 7.87 14.71 3.91
N LYS A 139 6.61 14.86 4.35
CA LYS A 139 5.94 14.03 5.34
C LYS A 139 4.89 13.07 4.74
N GLY A 140 4.83 12.98 3.42
CA GLY A 140 3.81 12.20 2.73
C GLY A 140 3.80 10.72 3.14
N CYS A 141 4.97 10.07 3.24
CA CYS A 141 5.06 8.67 3.62
C CYS A 141 4.64 8.43 5.07
N ASP A 142 5.06 9.30 5.99
CA ASP A 142 4.68 9.22 7.41
C ASP A 142 3.16 9.37 7.55
N PHE A 143 2.55 10.30 6.81
CA PHE A 143 1.10 10.48 6.81
C PHE A 143 0.36 9.29 6.22
N VAL A 144 0.80 8.74 5.09
CA VAL A 144 0.19 7.54 4.49
C VAL A 144 0.20 6.37 5.48
N ARG A 145 1.34 6.09 6.11
CA ARG A 145 1.48 5.01 7.10
C ARG A 145 0.57 5.24 8.30
N SER A 146 0.59 6.45 8.86
CA SER A 146 -0.28 6.84 9.98
C SER A 146 -1.77 6.69 9.65
N PHE A 147 -2.19 7.13 8.47
CA PHE A 147 -3.58 7.02 8.03
C PHE A 147 -4.00 5.57 7.87
N LEU A 148 -3.21 4.78 7.16
CA LEU A 148 -3.52 3.37 6.87
C LEU A 148 -3.54 2.51 8.15
N SER A 149 -2.57 2.69 9.06
CA SER A 149 -2.58 2.03 10.37
C SER A 149 -3.83 2.44 11.17
N GLY A 150 -4.11 3.74 11.26
CA GLY A 150 -5.25 4.26 11.98
C GLY A 150 -6.57 3.64 11.54
N VAL A 151 -6.84 3.62 10.23
CA VAL A 151 -8.13 3.13 9.71
C VAL A 151 -8.22 1.60 9.59
N TRP A 152 -7.13 0.87 9.36
CA TRP A 152 -7.17 -0.57 9.10
C TRP A 152 -6.75 -1.44 10.28
N ALA A 153 -6.03 -0.89 11.26
CA ALA A 153 -5.53 -1.64 12.42
C ALA A 153 -6.03 -1.10 13.77
N GLU A 154 -6.31 0.19 13.87
CA GLU A 154 -6.64 0.84 15.14
C GLU A 154 -8.10 1.30 15.24
N GLY A 155 -8.87 1.24 14.13
CA GLY A 155 -10.28 1.62 14.10
C GLY A 155 -10.54 3.12 14.21
N ILE A 156 -9.54 3.95 13.88
CA ILE A 156 -9.66 5.41 13.96
C ILE A 156 -10.58 5.90 12.85
N ASP A 157 -11.62 6.64 13.21
CA ASP A 157 -12.52 7.29 12.27
C ASP A 157 -11.89 8.55 11.68
N ALA A 158 -11.26 8.41 10.50
CA ALA A 158 -10.70 9.52 9.74
C ALA A 158 -11.75 10.50 9.17
N GLY A 159 -13.04 10.17 9.26
CA GLY A 159 -14.16 11.07 8.93
C GLY A 159 -14.42 12.11 10.00
N SER A 160 -14.01 11.85 11.24
CA SER A 160 -14.09 12.79 12.37
C SER A 160 -12.86 13.70 12.44
N ASP A 161 -13.03 14.92 12.96
CA ASP A 161 -11.90 15.83 13.19
C ASP A 161 -10.94 15.27 14.23
N ARG A 162 -11.48 14.61 15.27
CA ARG A 162 -10.67 13.98 16.32
C ARG A 162 -9.76 12.90 15.76
N GLY A 163 -10.31 11.96 15.00
CA GLY A 163 -9.53 10.85 14.45
C GLY A 163 -8.52 11.31 13.40
N LEU A 164 -8.93 12.22 12.52
CA LEU A 164 -8.01 12.74 11.50
C LEU A 164 -6.90 13.61 12.12
N LYS A 165 -7.19 14.36 13.18
CA LYS A 165 -6.19 15.08 13.96
C LYS A 165 -5.15 14.13 14.55
N GLU A 166 -5.58 13.06 15.20
CA GLU A 166 -4.70 12.05 15.77
C GLU A 166 -3.75 11.45 14.70
N ILE A 167 -4.31 11.05 13.56
CA ILE A 167 -3.54 10.54 12.42
C ILE A 167 -2.52 11.58 11.94
N THR A 168 -2.93 12.83 11.83
CA THR A 168 -2.11 13.94 11.30
C THR A 168 -0.94 14.27 12.22
N GLU A 169 -1.21 14.42 13.51
CA GLU A 169 -0.18 14.77 14.50
C GLU A 169 0.82 13.64 14.70
N ARG A 170 0.37 12.38 14.65
CA ARG A 170 1.26 11.20 14.67
C ARG A 170 2.23 11.15 13.48
N ALA A 171 1.84 11.70 12.34
CA ALA A 171 2.72 11.86 11.18
C ALA A 171 3.69 13.03 11.28
N GLY A 172 3.69 13.76 12.38
CA GLY A 172 4.53 14.95 12.60
C GLY A 172 4.07 16.19 11.84
N LEU A 173 2.75 16.31 11.58
CA LEU A 173 2.12 17.46 10.95
C LEU A 173 1.30 18.24 11.97
N ALA A 174 1.33 19.56 11.92
CA ALA A 174 0.55 20.41 12.80
C ALA A 174 -0.92 20.45 12.36
N TRP A 175 -1.84 19.97 13.21
CA TRP A 175 -3.27 19.95 12.87
C TRP A 175 -3.82 21.35 12.49
N ALA A 176 -3.39 22.40 13.20
CA ALA A 176 -3.85 23.77 12.92
C ALA A 176 -3.53 24.25 11.49
N GLU A 177 -2.46 23.70 10.87
CA GLU A 177 -2.07 24.03 9.49
C GLU A 177 -2.83 23.13 8.48
N MET A 178 -3.16 21.89 8.86
CA MET A 178 -3.82 20.94 7.96
C MET A 178 -5.34 21.10 7.95
N GLN A 179 -5.95 21.47 9.06
CA GLN A 179 -7.40 21.60 9.19
C GLN A 179 -8.03 22.55 8.16
N PRO A 180 -7.45 23.73 7.84
CA PRO A 180 -8.01 24.64 6.83
C PRO A 180 -8.04 24.06 5.41
N LEU A 181 -7.26 23.01 5.12
CA LEU A 181 -7.24 22.35 3.81
C LEU A 181 -8.43 21.42 3.58
N LEU A 182 -9.12 21.06 4.66
CA LEU A 182 -10.24 20.10 4.60
C LEU A 182 -11.41 20.71 3.85
N GLY A 183 -11.98 19.92 2.94
CA GLY A 183 -13.08 20.37 2.08
C GLY A 183 -12.62 21.05 0.78
N GLY A 184 -11.33 21.32 0.62
CA GLY A 184 -10.74 21.75 -0.65
C GLY A 184 -10.58 20.61 -1.65
N ASP A 185 -10.44 20.92 -2.91
CA ASP A 185 -10.26 20.00 -4.03
C ASP A 185 -8.86 20.04 -4.67
N HIS A 186 -7.93 20.82 -4.10
CA HIS A 186 -6.56 21.05 -4.59
C HIS A 186 -5.77 19.76 -4.84
N TRP A 187 -6.14 18.67 -4.17
CA TRP A 187 -5.57 17.34 -4.34
C TRP A 187 -6.12 16.58 -5.56
N ARG A 188 -7.30 16.98 -6.09
CA ARG A 188 -8.08 16.19 -7.08
C ARG A 188 -7.34 16.05 -8.40
N ALA A 189 -6.82 17.14 -8.94
CA ALA A 189 -6.08 17.13 -10.20
C ALA A 189 -4.87 16.17 -10.15
N ALA A 190 -4.15 16.13 -9.02
CA ALA A 190 -3.03 15.22 -8.83
C ALA A 190 -3.51 13.74 -8.76
N ALA A 191 -4.64 13.46 -8.09
CA ALA A 191 -5.22 12.12 -8.04
C ALA A 191 -5.64 11.62 -9.42
N GLU A 192 -6.24 12.50 -10.24
CA GLU A 192 -6.65 12.20 -11.62
C GLU A 192 -5.44 11.98 -12.53
N ALA A 193 -4.42 12.81 -12.44
CA ALA A 193 -3.16 12.63 -13.17
C ALA A 193 -2.46 11.31 -12.81
N ASN A 194 -2.36 10.99 -11.52
CA ASN A 194 -1.82 9.72 -11.05
C ASN A 194 -2.62 8.51 -11.57
N GLN A 195 -3.94 8.64 -11.66
CA GLN A 195 -4.80 7.59 -12.21
C GLN A 195 -4.56 7.41 -13.72
N ALA A 196 -4.44 8.49 -14.47
CA ALA A 196 -4.15 8.46 -15.90
C ALA A 196 -2.77 7.82 -16.17
N GLU A 197 -1.75 8.21 -15.38
CA GLU A 197 -0.42 7.60 -15.43
C GLU A 197 -0.48 6.10 -15.12
N MET A 198 -1.18 5.70 -14.06
CA MET A 198 -1.36 4.28 -13.70
C MET A 198 -1.98 3.48 -14.86
N PHE A 199 -2.98 4.03 -15.52
CA PHE A 199 -3.64 3.37 -16.65
C PHE A 199 -2.75 3.27 -17.89
N SER A 200 -1.92 4.28 -18.18
CA SER A 200 -0.98 4.24 -19.31
C SER A 200 0.05 3.11 -19.17
N HIS A 201 0.32 2.66 -17.94
CA HIS A 201 1.17 1.50 -17.64
C HIS A 201 0.40 0.17 -17.60
N GLY A 202 -0.86 0.13 -18.06
CA GLY A 202 -1.69 -1.09 -18.07
C GLY A 202 -2.17 -1.54 -16.69
N ILE A 203 -2.02 -0.70 -15.67
CA ILE A 203 -2.43 -1.00 -14.30
C ILE A 203 -3.72 -0.24 -13.97
N TRP A 204 -4.69 -0.89 -13.34
CA TRP A 204 -5.98 -0.30 -13.02
C TRP A 204 -6.42 -0.45 -11.56
N GLY A 205 -5.61 -1.10 -10.72
CA GLY A 205 -5.87 -1.34 -9.30
C GLY A 205 -4.70 -0.94 -8.39
N VAL A 206 -4.93 -0.92 -7.09
CA VAL A 206 -3.95 -0.58 -6.05
C VAL A 206 -3.92 -1.64 -4.93
N PRO A 207 -2.78 -1.80 -4.25
CA PRO A 207 -1.51 -1.15 -4.46
C PRO A 207 -0.84 -1.60 -5.75
N SER A 208 -0.16 -0.68 -6.42
CA SER A 208 0.66 -0.96 -7.59
C SER A 208 1.97 -0.19 -7.50
N PHE A 209 2.99 -0.68 -8.17
CA PHE A 209 4.35 -0.16 -8.06
C PHE A 209 4.99 -0.09 -9.43
N ARG A 210 5.90 0.88 -9.62
CA ARG A 210 6.68 1.01 -10.85
C ARG A 210 8.10 1.49 -10.56
N VAL A 211 9.06 0.84 -11.22
CA VAL A 211 10.46 1.25 -11.30
C VAL A 211 10.88 1.13 -12.77
N GLY A 212 11.33 2.22 -13.38
CA GLY A 212 11.59 2.26 -14.82
C GLY A 212 10.36 1.80 -15.62
N ASP A 213 10.53 0.82 -16.49
CA ASP A 213 9.48 0.21 -17.29
C ASP A 213 8.76 -0.96 -16.59
N THR A 214 9.28 -1.42 -15.45
CA THR A 214 8.68 -2.51 -14.69
C THR A 214 7.53 -1.99 -13.84
N ALA A 215 6.31 -2.41 -14.18
CA ALA A 215 5.09 -2.03 -13.46
C ALA A 215 4.33 -3.28 -13.01
N ILE A 216 3.92 -3.32 -11.73
CA ILE A 216 3.19 -4.47 -11.16
C ILE A 216 1.99 -4.03 -10.34
N TRP A 217 1.01 -4.93 -10.24
CA TRP A 217 -0.14 -4.80 -9.35
C TRP A 217 -0.14 -5.91 -8.31
N GLY A 218 -0.31 -5.55 -7.04
CA GLY A 218 -0.46 -6.49 -5.92
C GLY A 218 0.66 -6.35 -4.87
N GLN A 219 0.26 -6.41 -3.61
CA GLN A 219 1.14 -6.29 -2.44
C GLN A 219 2.09 -7.51 -2.29
N ASP A 220 1.78 -8.60 -2.94
CA ASP A 220 2.48 -9.89 -2.89
C ASP A 220 3.57 -10.04 -3.97
N ARG A 221 3.84 -8.99 -4.75
CA ARG A 221 4.81 -8.99 -5.86
C ARG A 221 5.92 -7.97 -5.68
N LEU A 222 6.15 -7.46 -4.47
CA LEU A 222 7.24 -6.50 -4.21
C LEU A 222 8.62 -7.03 -4.59
N TRP A 223 8.83 -8.34 -4.59
CA TRP A 223 10.07 -8.95 -5.02
C TRP A 223 10.43 -8.62 -6.49
N VAL A 224 9.43 -8.44 -7.37
CA VAL A 224 9.66 -7.99 -8.76
C VAL A 224 10.19 -6.55 -8.79
N ILE A 225 9.71 -5.71 -7.87
CA ILE A 225 10.19 -4.32 -7.74
C ILE A 225 11.59 -4.30 -7.12
N GLU A 226 11.88 -5.20 -6.20
CA GLU A 226 13.23 -5.37 -5.67
C GLU A 226 14.23 -5.71 -6.78
N ASP A 227 13.90 -6.70 -7.64
CA ASP A 227 14.72 -7.08 -8.81
C ASP A 227 14.91 -5.89 -9.76
N ALA A 228 13.85 -5.10 -10.01
CA ALA A 228 13.94 -3.91 -10.86
C ALA A 228 14.83 -2.83 -10.26
N LEU A 229 14.75 -2.59 -8.94
CA LEU A 229 15.61 -1.63 -8.24
C LEU A 229 17.08 -2.07 -8.29
N ALA A 230 17.36 -3.36 -8.08
CA ALA A 230 18.72 -3.91 -8.20
C ALA A 230 19.27 -3.71 -9.61
N THR A 231 18.46 -3.99 -10.66
CA THR A 231 18.83 -3.82 -12.05
C THR A 231 19.13 -2.35 -12.41
N GLU A 232 18.38 -1.39 -11.87
CA GLU A 232 18.65 0.05 -12.10
C GLU A 232 19.97 0.49 -11.43
N GLN A 233 20.33 -0.09 -10.29
CA GLN A 233 21.62 0.15 -9.66
C GLN A 233 22.79 -0.39 -10.48
N ASP A 234 22.67 -1.57 -11.10
CA ASP A 234 23.72 -2.19 -11.90
C ASP A 234 23.98 -1.43 -13.22
N LYS A 235 22.99 -0.76 -13.80
CA LYS A 235 23.14 0.04 -15.03
C LYS A 235 23.99 1.30 -14.85
N THR A 236 24.20 1.73 -13.62
CA THR A 236 24.87 3.01 -13.30
C THR A 236 26.36 2.80 -12.92
N ILE A 237 26.83 1.56 -12.94
CA ILE A 237 28.25 1.16 -12.78
C ILE A 237 28.91 1.02 -14.13
#